data_3f4bfea6cdf30f1784f89b82b01e5391
#
_entry.id   3f4bfea6cdf30f1784f89b82b01e5391
#
_cell.length_a   1.000
_cell.length_b   1.000
_cell.length_c   1.000
_cell.angle_alpha   90.00
_cell.angle_beta   90.00
_cell.angle_gamma   90.00
#
_symmetry.space_group_name_H-M   'P 1'
#
loop_
_entity.id
_entity.type
_entity.pdbx_description
1 polymer ?
#
loop_
_entity_poly.entity_id
_entity_poly.type
_entity_poly.pdbx_seq_one_letter_code
_entity_poly.pdbx_strand_id
1 'polypeptide(L)'
;MSNEEIARIVSEVLKRLDKDEGVSAAVADRPAAPTPASSCGGPIQPTVDAAVRTAVRAQAAFQDLGLEVRREVIRAMRKAAIANVERLAKMAVEETGMGRWQDKVQKNLVCATRTPGVEDLISKAYTGDKGLTLVEYAPYGVVAAITPSTNPAATIINNAISIVAAGNSVVFAPHPASFRTCVEAMRLLCEAAVAAGAPSGLITTYEEPSHDNTRNLLAHPDTRVNMVTGGPAIVKVAMTVGKTCKTIAAGPGNPPVVVDETANFPQCAQDVIFGASFDNNILCTAEKEVIVTAAARDRFLDAMRQDPRAFELNAAQTEQLVKLVIKVGGRGCKDPILNRDYVGKDASVLAKGIGLSIPGEARLLWVEVPNDHALVWTEQLMPFLPVTVARDVDAAIDLAFQAEGGHRHTAAMHSTHVGNLTKMARKMQCSIFVKNAPTLYGLGLGEGYATMSIGTPTGDGLTKASHFARPLHCALVGYFRIA
;
A
#
# COMPACT_ATOMS: atom_id res chain seq x y z
N MET A 1 1.02 7.91 -18.45
CA MET A 1 0.41 9.27 -18.36
C MET A 1 1.42 10.31 -18.81
N SER A 2 0.99 11.28 -19.61
CA SER A 2 1.81 12.44 -19.97
C SER A 2 1.86 13.47 -18.81
N ASN A 3 2.82 14.40 -18.84
CA ASN A 3 2.89 15.48 -17.84
C ASN A 3 1.62 16.35 -17.86
N GLU A 4 1.03 16.58 -19.03
CA GLU A 4 -0.22 17.34 -19.18
C GLU A 4 -1.43 16.61 -18.58
N GLU A 5 -1.53 15.30 -18.75
CA GLU A 5 -2.58 14.49 -18.12
C GLU A 5 -2.47 14.52 -16.60
N ILE A 6 -1.26 14.40 -16.05
CA ILE A 6 -1.00 14.49 -14.61
C ILE A 6 -1.44 15.85 -14.08
N ALA A 7 -1.01 16.95 -14.70
CA ALA A 7 -1.37 18.30 -14.29
C ALA A 7 -2.88 18.54 -14.33
N ARG A 8 -3.57 18.02 -15.36
CA ARG A 8 -5.04 18.10 -15.49
C ARG A 8 -5.75 17.35 -14.36
N ILE A 9 -5.33 16.11 -14.08
CA ILE A 9 -5.93 15.29 -13.02
C ILE A 9 -5.72 15.95 -11.65
N VAL A 10 -4.52 16.39 -11.35
CA VAL A 10 -4.20 17.10 -10.09
C VAL A 10 -5.07 18.33 -9.92
N SER A 11 -5.19 19.17 -10.98
CA SER A 11 -6.03 20.37 -10.95
C SER A 11 -7.51 20.05 -10.74
N GLU A 12 -8.02 19.00 -11.39
CA GLU A 12 -9.42 18.59 -11.26
C GLU A 12 -9.72 18.05 -9.84
N VAL A 13 -8.82 17.24 -9.29
CA VAL A 13 -8.98 16.71 -7.91
C VAL A 13 -8.93 17.82 -6.88
N LEU A 14 -8.00 18.78 -7.01
CA LEU A 14 -7.95 19.95 -6.11
C LEU A 14 -9.23 20.78 -6.18
N LYS A 15 -9.77 21.04 -7.39
CA LYS A 15 -11.05 21.76 -7.56
C LYS A 15 -12.25 21.03 -6.92
N ARG A 16 -12.26 19.69 -6.92
CA ARG A 16 -13.33 18.92 -6.25
C ARG A 16 -13.24 19.05 -4.74
N LEU A 17 -12.04 18.97 -4.17
CA LEU A 17 -11.82 19.17 -2.73
C LEU A 17 -12.24 20.58 -2.28
N ASP A 18 -12.02 21.61 -3.12
CA ASP A 18 -12.45 22.98 -2.81
C ASP A 18 -13.98 23.15 -2.92
N LYS A 19 -14.67 22.42 -3.79
CA LYS A 19 -16.15 22.47 -3.90
C LYS A 19 -16.86 21.86 -2.69
N ASP A 20 -16.27 20.82 -2.08
CA ASP A 20 -16.82 20.22 -0.85
C ASP A 20 -16.75 21.19 0.36
N GLU A 21 -15.99 22.30 0.25
CA GLU A 21 -15.97 23.39 1.24
C GLU A 21 -17.29 24.18 1.30
N GLY A 22 -18.08 24.21 0.24
CA GLY A 22 -19.33 24.98 0.15
C GLY A 22 -20.48 24.47 1.04
N VAL A 23 -20.37 23.27 1.61
CA VAL A 23 -21.41 22.65 2.43
C VAL A 23 -21.15 22.80 3.95
N SER A 24 -19.92 23.18 4.36
CA SER A 24 -19.52 23.27 5.79
C SER A 24 -19.59 24.66 6.42
N ALA A 25 -20.07 25.68 5.73
CA ALA A 25 -19.99 27.08 6.17
C ALA A 25 -21.10 27.56 7.14
N ALA A 26 -21.77 26.67 7.87
CA ALA A 26 -22.83 27.05 8.79
C ALA A 26 -22.65 26.45 10.20
N VAL A 27 -21.58 26.84 10.91
CA VAL A 27 -21.59 26.81 12.39
C VAL A 27 -20.79 28.02 12.91
N ALA A 28 -21.51 29.04 13.32
CA ALA A 28 -21.03 30.15 14.10
C ALA A 28 -20.93 29.73 15.57
N ASP A 29 -19.81 30.05 16.16
CA ASP A 29 -19.27 29.93 17.53
C ASP A 29 -18.14 28.91 17.63
N ARG A 30 -16.97 29.34 17.10
CA ARG A 30 -15.70 28.66 17.40
C ARG A 30 -15.09 29.28 18.65
N PRO A 31 -14.66 28.48 19.64
CA PRO A 31 -13.58 28.94 20.50
C PRO A 31 -12.40 29.34 19.63
N ALA A 32 -11.82 30.51 19.90
CA ALA A 32 -10.68 31.02 19.14
C ALA A 32 -9.64 29.90 18.97
N ALA A 33 -9.30 29.59 17.71
CA ALA A 33 -8.23 28.67 17.43
C ALA A 33 -6.97 29.12 18.17
N PRO A 34 -6.23 28.23 18.80
CA PRO A 34 -4.97 28.59 19.43
C PRO A 34 -4.13 29.30 18.36
N THR A 35 -3.49 30.41 18.75
CA THR A 35 -2.61 31.21 17.89
C THR A 35 -1.70 30.24 17.13
N PRO A 36 -1.56 30.36 15.78
CA PRO A 36 -0.77 29.42 15.01
C PRO A 36 0.64 29.36 15.65
N ALA A 37 1.00 28.20 16.15
CA ALA A 37 2.31 27.95 16.70
C ALA A 37 3.35 28.28 15.62
N SER A 38 4.27 29.15 15.93
CA SER A 38 5.41 29.48 15.13
C SER A 38 6.05 28.22 14.56
N SER A 39 6.11 28.11 13.23
CA SER A 39 6.81 27.09 12.43
C SER A 39 6.73 25.64 12.95
N CYS A 40 6.26 24.75 12.08
CA CYS A 40 6.51 23.31 12.28
C CYS A 40 8.04 23.16 12.42
N GLY A 41 8.53 22.76 13.60
CA GLY A 41 9.97 22.57 13.87
C GLY A 41 10.59 21.42 13.07
N GLY A 42 9.96 21.05 11.93
CA GLY A 42 10.32 19.91 11.09
C GLY A 42 9.93 18.56 11.71
N PRO A 43 9.82 17.49 10.91
CA PRO A 43 9.48 16.16 11.40
C PRO A 43 10.66 15.45 12.07
N ILE A 44 11.90 15.87 11.82
CA ILE A 44 13.11 15.20 12.31
C ILE A 44 13.41 15.60 13.76
N GLN A 45 13.64 14.60 14.60
CA GLN A 45 14.07 14.72 15.98
C GLN A 45 15.44 14.05 16.18
N PRO A 46 16.27 14.50 17.10
CA PRO A 46 17.64 13.99 17.23
C PRO A 46 17.73 12.50 17.62
N THR A 47 16.75 11.98 18.33
CA THR A 47 16.73 10.58 18.76
C THR A 47 15.33 9.98 18.69
N VAL A 48 15.24 8.66 18.73
CA VAL A 48 13.96 7.93 18.82
C VAL A 48 13.15 8.39 20.04
N ASP A 49 13.77 8.50 21.19
CA ASP A 49 13.11 8.92 22.43
C ASP A 49 12.59 10.37 22.35
N ALA A 50 13.36 11.29 21.74
CA ALA A 50 12.90 12.66 21.49
C ALA A 50 11.70 12.70 20.53
N ALA A 51 11.72 11.88 19.49
CA ALA A 51 10.62 11.77 18.52
C ALA A 51 9.34 11.25 19.19
N VAL A 52 9.46 10.18 19.99
CA VAL A 52 8.31 9.61 20.72
C VAL A 52 7.77 10.59 21.77
N ARG A 53 8.62 11.24 22.56
CA ARG A 53 8.16 12.24 23.55
C ARG A 53 7.47 13.44 22.90
N THR A 54 7.96 13.88 21.75
CA THR A 54 7.29 14.95 20.97
C THR A 54 5.94 14.49 20.49
N ALA A 55 5.84 13.26 19.95
CA ALA A 55 4.60 12.66 19.49
C ALA A 55 3.58 12.45 20.63
N VAL A 56 4.02 12.07 21.85
CA VAL A 56 3.14 11.94 23.02
C VAL A 56 2.50 13.28 23.38
N ARG A 57 3.29 14.36 23.47
CA ARG A 57 2.77 15.70 23.79
C ARG A 57 1.80 16.20 22.71
N ALA A 58 2.17 16.02 21.44
CA ALA A 58 1.32 16.43 20.34
C ALA A 58 0.00 15.65 20.30
N GLN A 59 0.04 14.34 20.56
CA GLN A 59 -1.15 13.50 20.57
C GLN A 59 -2.11 13.89 21.71
N ALA A 60 -1.61 14.16 22.90
CA ALA A 60 -2.42 14.62 24.03
C ALA A 60 -3.14 15.95 23.66
N ALA A 61 -2.41 16.94 23.15
CA ALA A 61 -3.00 18.20 22.72
C ALA A 61 -4.01 18.03 21.57
N PHE A 62 -3.75 17.09 20.64
CA PHE A 62 -4.63 16.81 19.52
C PHE A 62 -5.94 16.13 19.94
N GLN A 63 -5.89 15.32 20.98
CA GLN A 63 -7.06 14.62 21.50
C GLN A 63 -8.11 15.60 22.06
N ASP A 64 -7.66 16.74 22.59
CA ASP A 64 -8.55 17.79 23.14
C ASP A 64 -9.23 18.62 22.02
N LEU A 65 -8.76 18.50 20.77
CA LEU A 65 -9.37 19.15 19.64
C LEU A 65 -10.53 18.31 19.07
N GLY A 66 -11.64 18.97 18.75
CA GLY A 66 -12.85 18.31 18.25
C GLY A 66 -12.64 17.64 16.89
N LEU A 67 -13.63 16.81 16.50
CA LEU A 67 -13.62 16.07 15.21
C LEU A 67 -13.57 16.99 14.00
N GLU A 68 -14.12 18.19 14.07
CA GLU A 68 -14.08 19.16 12.96
C GLU A 68 -12.66 19.61 12.66
N VAL A 69 -11.87 19.98 13.70
CA VAL A 69 -10.46 20.31 13.51
C VAL A 69 -9.70 19.13 12.91
N ARG A 70 -10.01 17.92 13.36
CA ARG A 70 -9.39 16.70 12.80
C ARG A 70 -9.74 16.52 11.32
N ARG A 71 -10.97 16.78 10.90
CA ARG A 71 -11.38 16.75 9.46
C ARG A 71 -10.62 17.77 8.65
N GLU A 72 -10.49 19.02 9.15
CA GLU A 72 -9.73 20.07 8.48
C GLU A 72 -8.24 19.71 8.32
N VAL A 73 -7.64 19.15 9.37
CA VAL A 73 -6.26 18.66 9.34
C VAL A 73 -6.07 17.60 8.24
N ILE A 74 -6.95 16.60 8.17
CA ILE A 74 -6.87 15.56 7.13
C ILE A 74 -7.08 16.15 5.74
N ARG A 75 -8.00 17.09 5.57
CA ARG A 75 -8.23 17.79 4.31
C ARG A 75 -6.99 18.56 3.85
N ALA A 76 -6.36 19.31 4.76
CA ALA A 76 -5.14 20.06 4.47
C ALA A 76 -3.97 19.12 4.08
N MET A 77 -3.80 18.02 4.80
CA MET A 77 -2.82 16.99 4.47
C MET A 77 -3.04 16.41 3.07
N ARG A 78 -4.29 16.08 2.70
CA ARG A 78 -4.64 15.59 1.35
C ARG A 78 -4.28 16.63 0.28
N LYS A 79 -4.67 17.90 0.45
CA LYS A 79 -4.35 18.99 -0.48
C LYS A 79 -2.83 19.13 -0.68
N ALA A 80 -2.06 19.12 0.41
CA ALA A 80 -0.60 19.21 0.35
C ALA A 80 0.02 18.01 -0.38
N ALA A 81 -0.45 16.79 -0.10
CA ALA A 81 0.01 15.60 -0.79
C ALA A 81 -0.27 15.68 -2.30
N ILE A 82 -1.51 16.01 -2.69
CA ILE A 82 -1.94 16.10 -4.09
C ILE A 82 -1.14 17.16 -4.86
N ALA A 83 -0.91 18.33 -4.27
CA ALA A 83 -0.12 19.39 -4.88
C ALA A 83 1.36 19.01 -5.12
N ASN A 84 1.85 17.94 -4.46
CA ASN A 84 3.25 17.52 -4.52
C ASN A 84 3.46 16.09 -5.05
N VAL A 85 2.43 15.43 -5.60
CA VAL A 85 2.50 14.02 -6.04
C VAL A 85 3.62 13.77 -7.05
N GLU A 86 3.82 14.67 -8.00
CA GLU A 86 4.84 14.54 -9.04
C GLU A 86 6.26 14.74 -8.47
N ARG A 87 6.44 15.78 -7.66
CA ARG A 87 7.73 16.06 -7.02
C ARG A 87 8.17 14.88 -6.13
N LEU A 88 7.29 14.39 -5.28
CA LEU A 88 7.58 13.25 -4.43
C LEU A 88 7.84 11.96 -5.23
N ALA A 89 7.15 11.76 -6.36
CA ALA A 89 7.37 10.62 -7.23
C ALA A 89 8.74 10.64 -7.89
N LYS A 90 9.17 11.81 -8.40
CA LYS A 90 10.51 11.99 -8.99
C LYS A 90 11.61 11.80 -7.94
N MET A 91 11.47 12.42 -6.76
CA MET A 91 12.41 12.23 -5.65
C MET A 91 12.57 10.76 -5.26
N ALA A 92 11.45 10.00 -5.21
CA ALA A 92 11.50 8.59 -4.87
C ALA A 92 12.31 7.76 -5.87
N VAL A 93 12.18 8.02 -7.17
CA VAL A 93 12.96 7.33 -8.20
C VAL A 93 14.43 7.76 -8.18
N GLU A 94 14.70 9.05 -8.02
CA GLU A 94 16.07 9.59 -7.93
C GLU A 94 16.83 9.01 -6.73
N GLU A 95 16.17 8.88 -5.58
CA GLU A 95 16.80 8.40 -4.35
C GLU A 95 16.96 6.89 -4.33
N THR A 96 15.94 6.13 -4.75
CA THR A 96 15.93 4.67 -4.64
C THR A 96 16.45 3.96 -5.89
N GLY A 97 16.39 4.63 -7.04
CA GLY A 97 16.66 4.03 -8.35
C GLY A 97 15.62 2.96 -8.74
N MET A 98 14.44 2.92 -8.09
CA MET A 98 13.43 1.89 -8.29
C MET A 98 12.12 2.46 -8.84
N GLY A 99 11.53 1.72 -9.78
CA GLY A 99 10.22 2.02 -10.33
C GLY A 99 10.21 3.17 -11.33
N ARG A 100 9.03 3.68 -11.61
CA ARG A 100 8.76 4.72 -12.61
C ARG A 100 8.02 5.89 -11.95
N TRP A 101 8.52 7.11 -12.12
CA TRP A 101 7.92 8.26 -11.47
C TRP A 101 6.46 8.52 -11.90
N GLN A 102 6.10 8.24 -13.17
CA GLN A 102 4.72 8.39 -13.67
C GLN A 102 3.74 7.47 -12.93
N ASP A 103 4.18 6.23 -12.67
CA ASP A 103 3.37 5.23 -11.95
C ASP A 103 3.32 5.57 -10.45
N LYS A 104 4.42 6.10 -9.89
CA LYS A 104 4.45 6.60 -8.51
C LYS A 104 3.55 7.81 -8.28
N VAL A 105 3.36 8.67 -9.30
CA VAL A 105 2.36 9.76 -9.24
C VAL A 105 0.96 9.19 -9.02
N GLN A 106 0.57 8.15 -9.78
CA GLN A 106 -0.73 7.51 -9.59
C GLN A 106 -0.88 6.93 -8.19
N LYS A 107 0.15 6.25 -7.67
CA LYS A 107 0.14 5.71 -6.30
C LYS A 107 -0.02 6.80 -5.24
N ASN A 108 0.75 7.88 -5.33
CA ASN A 108 0.67 9.01 -4.41
C ASN A 108 -0.73 9.65 -4.45
N LEU A 109 -1.28 9.84 -5.66
CA LEU A 109 -2.61 10.42 -5.86
C LEU A 109 -3.71 9.53 -5.27
N VAL A 110 -3.68 8.23 -5.54
CA VAL A 110 -4.64 7.26 -4.97
C VAL A 110 -4.57 7.26 -3.45
N CYS A 111 -3.38 7.29 -2.86
CA CYS A 111 -3.21 7.37 -1.41
C CYS A 111 -3.75 8.68 -0.83
N ALA A 112 -3.51 9.81 -1.48
CA ALA A 112 -3.98 11.11 -1.01
C ALA A 112 -5.51 11.24 -1.10
N THR A 113 -6.16 10.62 -2.11
CA THR A 113 -7.58 10.78 -2.42
C THR A 113 -8.46 9.67 -1.86
N ARG A 114 -7.96 8.43 -1.78
CA ARG A 114 -8.75 7.23 -1.47
C ARG A 114 -8.42 6.59 -0.11
N THR A 115 -7.43 7.07 0.63
CA THR A 115 -7.20 6.59 2.00
C THR A 115 -8.34 7.06 2.90
N PRO A 116 -9.03 6.17 3.64
CA PRO A 116 -10.08 6.57 4.56
C PRO A 116 -9.55 7.47 5.68
N GLY A 117 -10.27 8.55 5.93
CA GLY A 117 -9.99 9.52 6.99
C GLY A 117 -10.96 9.38 8.17
N VAL A 118 -11.39 10.52 8.73
CA VAL A 118 -12.31 10.57 9.89
C VAL A 118 -13.66 9.93 9.57
N GLU A 119 -14.07 9.93 8.32
CA GLU A 119 -15.31 9.31 7.82
C GLU A 119 -15.39 7.79 8.05
N ASP A 120 -14.28 7.12 8.30
CA ASP A 120 -14.23 5.68 8.62
C ASP A 120 -14.57 5.37 10.10
N LEU A 121 -14.58 6.37 10.96
CA LEU A 121 -14.82 6.24 12.39
C LEU A 121 -16.30 6.45 12.73
N ILE A 122 -17.13 5.54 12.24
CA ILE A 122 -18.60 5.65 12.39
C ILE A 122 -19.01 5.15 13.77
N SER A 123 -19.55 6.07 14.60
CA SER A 123 -20.16 5.73 15.88
C SER A 123 -21.42 4.88 15.68
N LYS A 124 -21.66 3.92 16.60
CA LYS A 124 -22.82 3.03 16.57
C LYS A 124 -23.61 3.15 17.86
N ALA A 125 -24.92 3.21 17.75
CA ALA A 125 -25.83 3.20 18.90
C ALA A 125 -26.70 1.93 18.86
N TYR A 126 -26.78 1.24 19.98
CA TYR A 126 -27.68 0.11 20.20
C TYR A 126 -28.71 0.51 21.24
N THR A 127 -30.00 0.56 20.89
CA THR A 127 -31.08 0.95 21.79
C THR A 127 -32.08 -0.18 21.99
N GLY A 128 -32.69 -0.26 23.16
CA GLY A 128 -33.70 -1.26 23.51
C GLY A 128 -34.36 -0.96 24.86
N ASP A 129 -35.21 -1.89 25.33
CA ASP A 129 -35.96 -1.72 26.59
C ASP A 129 -35.06 -1.57 27.84
N LYS A 130 -33.82 -2.00 27.74
CA LYS A 130 -32.85 -1.90 28.82
C LYS A 130 -31.95 -0.65 28.77
N GLY A 131 -32.14 0.24 27.78
CA GLY A 131 -31.41 1.49 27.65
C GLY A 131 -30.64 1.63 26.33
N LEU A 132 -29.46 2.27 26.36
CA LEU A 132 -28.61 2.61 25.22
C LEU A 132 -27.18 2.13 25.45
N THR A 133 -26.54 1.58 24.43
CA THR A 133 -25.08 1.49 24.36
C THR A 133 -24.57 2.27 23.17
N LEU A 134 -23.73 3.28 23.42
CA LEU A 134 -23.01 4.01 22.39
C LEU A 134 -21.61 3.40 22.23
N VAL A 135 -21.20 3.21 20.98
CA VAL A 135 -19.85 2.75 20.63
C VAL A 135 -19.15 3.85 19.85
N GLU A 136 -18.06 4.35 20.37
CA GLU A 136 -17.21 5.37 19.75
C GLU A 136 -15.76 4.89 19.64
N TYR A 137 -14.98 5.53 18.76
CA TYR A 137 -13.59 5.17 18.51
C TYR A 137 -12.63 6.12 19.22
N ALA A 138 -11.76 5.58 20.07
CA ALA A 138 -10.70 6.32 20.76
C ALA A 138 -9.33 6.01 20.16
N PRO A 139 -8.39 6.98 20.16
CA PRO A 139 -7.02 6.74 19.73
C PRO A 139 -6.29 5.76 20.66
N TYR A 140 -5.24 5.14 20.13
CA TYR A 140 -4.29 4.36 20.93
C TYR A 140 -3.24 5.26 21.60
N GLY A 141 -2.80 6.32 20.91
CA GLY A 141 -1.71 7.21 21.34
C GLY A 141 -0.65 7.35 20.25
N VAL A 142 0.59 6.97 20.51
CA VAL A 142 1.68 7.02 19.52
C VAL A 142 1.75 5.74 18.72
N VAL A 143 1.82 5.86 17.40
CA VAL A 143 2.02 4.76 16.45
C VAL A 143 3.47 4.78 15.95
N ALA A 144 4.18 3.66 16.10
CA ALA A 144 5.45 3.42 15.40
C ALA A 144 5.16 2.89 14.01
N ALA A 145 5.61 3.56 12.94
CA ALA A 145 5.30 3.18 11.57
C ALA A 145 6.58 2.97 10.74
N ILE A 146 6.85 1.71 10.39
CA ILE A 146 7.98 1.33 9.53
C ILE A 146 7.53 1.39 8.07
N THR A 147 8.31 2.04 7.21
CA THR A 147 7.98 2.21 5.80
C THR A 147 9.03 1.63 4.86
N PRO A 148 8.60 1.01 3.73
CA PRO A 148 9.51 0.38 2.78
C PRO A 148 10.14 1.39 1.83
N SER A 149 11.21 0.99 1.14
CA SER A 149 11.83 1.78 0.07
C SER A 149 11.08 1.73 -1.27
N THR A 150 10.21 0.73 -1.46
CA THR A 150 9.47 0.54 -2.72
C THR A 150 8.37 1.58 -2.96
N ASN A 151 7.73 2.03 -1.87
CA ASN A 151 6.60 2.97 -1.91
C ASN A 151 6.74 4.10 -0.88
N PRO A 152 7.86 4.87 -0.87
CA PRO A 152 8.18 5.75 0.25
C PRO A 152 7.11 6.81 0.51
N ALA A 153 6.88 7.72 -0.44
CA ALA A 153 5.91 8.80 -0.27
C ALA A 153 4.47 8.29 -0.13
N ALA A 154 4.06 7.31 -0.95
CA ALA A 154 2.72 6.76 -0.91
C ALA A 154 2.38 6.14 0.46
N THR A 155 3.34 5.42 1.08
CA THR A 155 3.15 4.83 2.41
C THR A 155 3.08 5.89 3.51
N ILE A 156 3.92 6.94 3.43
CA ILE A 156 3.85 8.07 4.37
C ILE A 156 2.49 8.76 4.27
N ILE A 157 2.02 9.10 3.07
CA ILE A 157 0.72 9.76 2.84
C ILE A 157 -0.42 8.89 3.40
N ASN A 158 -0.46 7.61 3.02
CA ASN A 158 -1.50 6.68 3.45
C ASN A 158 -1.54 6.51 4.97
N ASN A 159 -0.42 6.15 5.59
CA ASN A 159 -0.36 5.89 7.01
C ASN A 159 -0.58 7.16 7.85
N ALA A 160 -0.03 8.31 7.43
CA ALA A 160 -0.24 9.57 8.13
C ALA A 160 -1.74 9.95 8.15
N ILE A 161 -2.44 9.87 7.01
CA ILE A 161 -3.87 10.15 6.92
C ILE A 161 -4.67 9.22 7.86
N SER A 162 -4.48 7.91 7.76
CA SER A 162 -5.24 6.93 8.56
C SER A 162 -4.95 7.06 10.07
N ILE A 163 -3.69 7.24 10.44
CA ILE A 163 -3.27 7.30 11.85
C ILE A 163 -3.73 8.61 12.51
N VAL A 164 -3.53 9.75 11.83
CA VAL A 164 -3.95 11.06 12.36
C VAL A 164 -5.47 11.19 12.38
N ALA A 165 -6.18 10.66 11.36
CA ALA A 165 -7.64 10.61 11.36
C ALA A 165 -8.19 9.88 12.58
N ALA A 166 -7.54 8.82 13.02
CA ALA A 166 -7.90 8.08 14.23
C ALA A 166 -7.55 8.81 15.55
N GLY A 167 -6.93 10.01 15.48
CA GLY A 167 -6.56 10.82 16.64
C GLY A 167 -5.22 10.46 17.28
N ASN A 168 -4.39 9.68 16.59
CA ASN A 168 -3.06 9.33 17.06
C ASN A 168 -2.01 10.29 16.51
N SER A 169 -0.81 10.24 17.11
CA SER A 169 0.43 10.70 16.49
C SER A 169 1.21 9.54 15.90
N VAL A 170 2.16 9.83 15.03
CA VAL A 170 2.99 8.81 14.37
C VAL A 170 4.46 9.18 14.40
N VAL A 171 5.30 8.21 14.76
CA VAL A 171 6.74 8.24 14.57
C VAL A 171 7.10 7.28 13.46
N PHE A 172 7.56 7.82 12.35
CA PHE A 172 7.98 7.00 11.21
C PHE A 172 9.43 6.54 11.36
N ALA A 173 9.68 5.32 10.91
CA ALA A 173 11.02 4.75 10.69
C ALA A 173 11.17 4.43 9.19
N PRO A 174 11.60 5.40 8.38
CA PRO A 174 11.80 5.17 6.96
C PRO A 174 12.96 4.22 6.68
N HIS A 175 12.84 3.46 5.59
CA HIS A 175 13.97 2.69 5.09
C HIS A 175 15.13 3.65 4.70
N PRO A 176 16.39 3.35 5.07
CA PRO A 176 17.53 4.25 4.79
C PRO A 176 17.64 4.67 3.32
N ALA A 177 17.38 3.76 2.37
CA ALA A 177 17.45 4.03 0.93
C ALA A 177 16.35 4.97 0.39
N SER A 178 15.41 5.44 1.22
CA SER A 178 14.31 6.35 0.84
C SER A 178 14.05 7.42 1.90
N PHE A 179 15.03 7.68 2.73
CA PHE A 179 14.88 8.57 3.89
C PHE A 179 14.49 10.01 3.50
N ARG A 180 15.19 10.58 2.51
CA ARG A 180 14.95 11.96 2.06
C ARG A 180 13.54 12.14 1.50
N THR A 181 13.08 11.22 0.66
CA THR A 181 11.72 11.24 0.10
C THR A 181 10.67 11.14 1.20
N CYS A 182 10.85 10.24 2.17
CA CYS A 182 9.94 10.08 3.29
C CYS A 182 9.89 11.33 4.16
N VAL A 183 11.05 11.91 4.49
CA VAL A 183 11.14 13.15 5.28
C VAL A 183 10.44 14.30 4.58
N GLU A 184 10.63 14.45 3.27
CA GLU A 184 9.96 15.50 2.51
C GLU A 184 8.44 15.32 2.49
N ALA A 185 7.95 14.09 2.31
CA ALA A 185 6.52 13.80 2.42
C ALA A 185 5.99 14.15 3.83
N MET A 186 6.70 13.75 4.89
CA MET A 186 6.33 14.09 6.27
C MET A 186 6.31 15.60 6.51
N ARG A 187 7.32 16.33 6.00
CA ARG A 187 7.41 17.78 6.14
C ARG A 187 6.19 18.48 5.56
N LEU A 188 5.81 18.12 4.34
CA LEU A 188 4.63 18.68 3.65
C LEU A 188 3.33 18.42 4.42
N LEU A 189 3.14 17.19 4.90
CA LEU A 189 1.96 16.81 5.67
C LEU A 189 1.92 17.50 7.04
N CYS A 190 3.07 17.60 7.70
CA CYS A 190 3.22 18.27 9.00
C CYS A 190 2.88 19.76 8.91
N GLU A 191 3.47 20.46 7.93
CA GLU A 191 3.21 21.90 7.70
C GLU A 191 1.73 22.17 7.40
N ALA A 192 1.12 21.34 6.55
CA ALA A 192 -0.30 21.46 6.24
C ALA A 192 -1.19 21.17 7.46
N ALA A 193 -0.85 20.16 8.26
CA ALA A 193 -1.58 19.84 9.48
C ALA A 193 -1.52 20.99 10.50
N VAL A 194 -0.34 21.54 10.75
CA VAL A 194 -0.15 22.67 11.68
C VAL A 194 -0.88 23.92 11.19
N ALA A 195 -0.82 24.23 9.89
CA ALA A 195 -1.57 25.35 9.31
C ALA A 195 -3.09 25.19 9.45
N ALA A 196 -3.58 23.96 9.54
CA ALA A 196 -4.99 23.64 9.79
C ALA A 196 -5.37 23.53 11.29
N GLY A 197 -4.46 23.90 12.20
CA GLY A 197 -4.70 23.94 13.65
C GLY A 197 -4.26 22.72 14.42
N ALA A 198 -3.55 21.77 13.82
CA ALA A 198 -2.97 20.66 14.54
C ALA A 198 -1.75 21.10 15.40
N PRO A 199 -1.50 20.45 16.54
CA PRO A 199 -0.27 20.67 17.28
C PRO A 199 0.95 20.18 16.49
N SER A 200 2.06 20.89 16.60
CA SER A 200 3.34 20.45 16.05
C SER A 200 3.78 19.13 16.70
N GLY A 201 4.34 18.21 15.90
CA GLY A 201 4.86 16.93 16.38
C GLY A 201 3.91 15.74 16.24
N LEU A 202 2.75 15.89 15.57
CA LEU A 202 1.89 14.73 15.27
C LEU A 202 2.55 13.72 14.31
N ILE A 203 3.43 14.19 13.44
CA ILE A 203 4.15 13.39 12.45
C ILE A 203 5.64 13.65 12.67
N THR A 204 6.37 12.64 13.13
CA THR A 204 7.80 12.76 13.45
C THR A 204 8.60 11.59 12.92
N THR A 205 9.91 11.77 12.85
CA THR A 205 10.94 10.77 12.62
C THR A 205 12.20 11.17 13.39
N TYR A 206 13.28 10.41 13.28
CA TYR A 206 14.57 10.66 13.92
C TYR A 206 15.69 10.74 12.89
N GLU A 207 16.83 11.35 13.26
CA GLU A 207 17.91 11.70 12.34
C GLU A 207 18.58 10.48 11.68
N GLU A 208 18.80 9.42 12.47
CA GLU A 208 19.59 8.27 12.02
C GLU A 208 18.71 7.02 11.74
N PRO A 209 18.35 6.73 10.47
CA PRO A 209 17.60 5.55 10.12
C PRO A 209 18.51 4.31 10.16
N SER A 210 18.41 3.52 11.26
CA SER A 210 19.17 2.30 11.47
C SER A 210 18.25 1.15 11.93
N HIS A 211 18.73 -0.09 11.82
CA HIS A 211 18.02 -1.25 12.35
C HIS A 211 17.83 -1.18 13.86
N ASP A 212 18.83 -0.69 14.60
CA ASP A 212 18.78 -0.57 16.06
C ASP A 212 17.77 0.50 16.46
N ASN A 213 17.77 1.67 15.83
CA ASN A 213 16.80 2.72 16.09
C ASN A 213 15.38 2.29 15.72
N THR A 214 15.21 1.53 14.64
CA THR A 214 13.92 0.92 14.29
C THR A 214 13.45 -0.05 15.38
N ARG A 215 14.33 -0.91 15.87
CA ARG A 215 14.01 -1.83 16.97
C ARG A 215 13.68 -1.08 18.27
N ASN A 216 14.45 -0.04 18.59
CA ASN A 216 14.23 0.80 19.76
C ASN A 216 12.86 1.50 19.68
N LEU A 217 12.46 1.99 18.50
CA LEU A 217 11.14 2.58 18.28
C LEU A 217 10.02 1.56 18.50
N LEU A 218 10.13 0.37 17.91
CA LEU A 218 9.14 -0.69 18.08
C LEU A 218 9.01 -1.15 19.54
N ALA A 219 10.12 -1.17 20.28
CA ALA A 219 10.18 -1.56 21.70
C ALA A 219 9.83 -0.44 22.68
N HIS A 220 9.76 0.82 22.21
CA HIS A 220 9.59 1.98 23.08
C HIS A 220 8.30 1.90 23.93
N PRO A 221 8.34 2.13 25.25
CA PRO A 221 7.19 1.93 26.15
C PRO A 221 5.97 2.80 25.81
N ASP A 222 6.19 3.99 25.24
CA ASP A 222 5.12 4.93 24.90
C ASP A 222 4.53 4.70 23.50
N THR A 223 5.12 3.87 22.65
CA THR A 223 4.44 3.46 21.40
C THR A 223 3.34 2.45 21.71
N ARG A 224 2.13 2.67 21.19
CA ARG A 224 0.93 1.88 21.49
C ARG A 224 0.48 0.98 20.35
N VAL A 225 0.95 1.27 19.15
CA VAL A 225 0.71 0.45 17.96
C VAL A 225 2.01 0.37 17.17
N ASN A 226 2.37 -0.83 16.74
CA ASN A 226 3.44 -1.07 15.78
C ASN A 226 2.81 -1.34 14.41
N MET A 227 2.98 -0.41 13.46
CA MET A 227 2.58 -0.56 12.06
C MET A 227 3.82 -0.83 11.24
N VAL A 228 3.91 -1.99 10.61
CA VAL A 228 5.10 -2.39 9.86
C VAL A 228 4.73 -2.74 8.42
N THR A 229 5.35 -2.06 7.48
CA THR A 229 5.26 -2.40 6.05
C THR A 229 6.66 -2.71 5.55
N GLY A 230 6.91 -3.97 5.18
CA GLY A 230 8.23 -4.40 4.75
C GLY A 230 8.39 -5.90 4.58
N GLY A 231 9.61 -6.34 4.32
CA GLY A 231 9.93 -7.75 4.09
C GLY A 231 9.79 -8.63 5.35
N PRO A 232 9.91 -9.97 5.21
CA PRO A 232 9.68 -10.94 6.28
C PRO A 232 10.51 -10.68 7.55
N ALA A 233 11.74 -10.24 7.41
CA ALA A 233 12.65 -10.02 8.52
C ALA A 233 12.15 -8.94 9.50
N ILE A 234 11.74 -7.76 8.97
CA ILE A 234 11.25 -6.67 9.83
C ILE A 234 9.85 -6.98 10.40
N VAL A 235 9.01 -7.67 9.65
CA VAL A 235 7.71 -8.18 10.13
C VAL A 235 7.94 -9.10 11.34
N LYS A 236 8.88 -10.04 11.25
CA LYS A 236 9.22 -10.94 12.36
C LYS A 236 9.71 -10.16 13.58
N VAL A 237 10.57 -9.16 13.40
CA VAL A 237 11.05 -8.29 14.48
C VAL A 237 9.86 -7.60 15.18
N ALA A 238 8.94 -7.01 14.43
CA ALA A 238 7.78 -6.32 15.00
C ALA A 238 6.87 -7.24 15.82
N MET A 239 6.69 -8.48 15.37
CA MET A 239 5.84 -9.47 16.04
C MET A 239 6.51 -10.08 17.28
N THR A 240 7.84 -10.00 17.41
CA THR A 240 8.61 -10.65 18.49
C THR A 240 9.41 -9.69 19.36
N VAL A 241 9.19 -8.39 19.28
CA VAL A 241 9.96 -7.36 20.00
C VAL A 241 9.78 -7.39 21.53
N GLY A 242 8.94 -8.28 22.04
CA GLY A 242 8.78 -8.53 23.49
C GLY A 242 7.91 -7.50 24.20
N LYS A 243 7.11 -6.73 23.48
CA LYS A 243 6.23 -5.71 24.03
C LYS A 243 4.76 -6.05 23.75
N THR A 244 3.90 -5.87 24.76
CA THR A 244 2.46 -6.00 24.60
C THR A 244 1.85 -4.73 24.03
N CYS A 245 1.67 -4.69 22.71
CA CYS A 245 0.94 -3.62 22.03
C CYS A 245 0.26 -4.19 20.78
N LYS A 246 -0.68 -3.43 20.21
CA LYS A 246 -1.24 -3.79 18.91
C LYS A 246 -0.15 -3.77 17.86
N THR A 247 -0.05 -4.83 17.08
CA THR A 247 0.85 -4.90 15.93
C THR A 247 0.03 -5.14 14.66
N ILE A 248 0.26 -4.34 13.64
CA ILE A 248 -0.25 -4.50 12.28
C ILE A 248 0.95 -4.72 11.38
N ALA A 249 1.03 -5.88 10.76
CA ALA A 249 2.16 -6.26 9.92
C ALA A 249 1.71 -6.46 8.47
N ALA A 250 2.30 -5.68 7.56
CA ALA A 250 2.14 -5.82 6.11
C ALA A 250 3.42 -6.44 5.54
N GLY A 251 3.28 -7.68 5.08
CA GLY A 251 4.37 -8.53 4.60
C GLY A 251 4.48 -8.59 3.07
N PRO A 252 5.29 -9.51 2.54
CA PRO A 252 5.42 -9.78 1.12
C PRO A 252 4.17 -10.46 0.55
N GLY A 253 4.08 -10.52 -0.78
CA GLY A 253 3.08 -11.29 -1.50
C GLY A 253 3.66 -11.89 -2.78
N ASN A 254 3.08 -12.99 -3.23
CA ASN A 254 3.34 -13.56 -4.55
C ASN A 254 1.98 -13.73 -5.26
N PRO A 255 1.39 -12.64 -5.81
CA PRO A 255 0.04 -12.64 -6.35
C PRO A 255 -0.12 -13.43 -7.64
N PRO A 256 -0.83 -14.58 -7.65
CA PRO A 256 -1.11 -15.35 -8.85
C PRO A 256 -2.31 -14.78 -9.60
N VAL A 257 -2.27 -14.90 -10.92
CA VAL A 257 -3.38 -14.66 -11.82
C VAL A 257 -3.79 -15.94 -12.51
N VAL A 258 -5.06 -16.32 -12.41
CA VAL A 258 -5.61 -17.44 -13.19
C VAL A 258 -6.40 -16.91 -14.39
N VAL A 259 -6.15 -17.49 -15.57
CA VAL A 259 -6.88 -17.16 -16.80
C VAL A 259 -7.50 -18.44 -17.34
N ASP A 260 -8.83 -18.50 -17.40
CA ASP A 260 -9.54 -19.62 -18.03
C ASP A 260 -10.01 -19.29 -19.46
N GLU A 261 -10.54 -20.29 -20.15
CA GLU A 261 -10.99 -20.21 -21.55
C GLU A 261 -12.14 -19.24 -21.77
N THR A 262 -12.84 -18.83 -20.70
CA THR A 262 -13.96 -17.89 -20.76
C THR A 262 -13.54 -16.43 -20.61
N ALA A 263 -12.25 -16.18 -20.35
CA ALA A 263 -11.70 -14.83 -20.18
C ALA A 263 -11.95 -13.97 -21.44
N ASN A 264 -12.04 -12.65 -21.24
CA ASN A 264 -12.20 -11.71 -22.33
C ASN A 264 -10.84 -11.40 -22.96
N PHE A 265 -10.60 -11.93 -24.17
CA PHE A 265 -9.38 -11.68 -24.93
C PHE A 265 -9.62 -10.58 -25.99
N PRO A 266 -8.64 -9.66 -26.22
CA PRO A 266 -7.30 -9.61 -25.63
C PRO A 266 -7.21 -8.89 -24.26
N GLN A 267 -8.32 -8.40 -23.72
CA GLN A 267 -8.35 -7.51 -22.54
C GLN A 267 -7.61 -8.12 -21.34
N CYS A 268 -7.79 -9.43 -21.06
CA CYS A 268 -7.13 -10.09 -19.95
C CYS A 268 -5.59 -10.05 -20.05
N ALA A 269 -5.03 -10.17 -21.25
CA ALA A 269 -3.59 -10.03 -21.46
C ALA A 269 -3.13 -8.58 -21.27
N GLN A 270 -3.89 -7.60 -21.75
CA GLN A 270 -3.61 -6.18 -21.56
C GLN A 270 -3.63 -5.77 -20.08
N ASP A 271 -4.59 -6.30 -19.31
CA ASP A 271 -4.71 -6.08 -17.87
C ASP A 271 -3.50 -6.66 -17.11
N VAL A 272 -3.11 -7.89 -17.44
CA VAL A 272 -1.92 -8.54 -16.87
C VAL A 272 -0.64 -7.77 -17.22
N ILE A 273 -0.47 -7.36 -18.47
CA ILE A 273 0.69 -6.56 -18.89
C ILE A 273 0.75 -5.24 -18.11
N PHE A 274 -0.38 -4.57 -17.99
CA PHE A 274 -0.46 -3.32 -17.24
C PHE A 274 -0.08 -3.52 -15.77
N GLY A 275 -0.70 -4.48 -15.08
CA GLY A 275 -0.47 -4.72 -13.66
C GLY A 275 0.95 -5.22 -13.38
N ALA A 276 1.45 -6.19 -14.16
CA ALA A 276 2.79 -6.75 -14.00
C ALA A 276 3.92 -5.78 -14.38
N SER A 277 3.65 -4.74 -15.18
CA SER A 277 4.65 -3.72 -15.55
C SER A 277 4.55 -2.43 -14.74
N PHE A 278 3.46 -2.24 -13.99
CA PHE A 278 3.23 -1.01 -13.23
C PHE A 278 4.30 -0.81 -12.17
N ASP A 279 4.90 0.36 -12.19
CA ASP A 279 6.01 0.75 -11.31
C ASP A 279 7.12 -0.31 -11.24
N ASN A 280 7.41 -0.93 -12.38
CA ASN A 280 8.38 -2.01 -12.55
C ASN A 280 8.13 -3.21 -11.60
N ASN A 281 6.87 -3.51 -11.34
CA ASN A 281 6.43 -4.66 -10.53
C ASN A 281 6.91 -4.64 -9.05
N ILE A 282 7.22 -3.48 -8.48
CA ILE A 282 7.69 -3.41 -7.09
C ILE A 282 6.57 -3.41 -6.05
N LEU A 283 5.31 -3.35 -6.49
CA LEU A 283 4.16 -3.51 -5.59
C LEU A 283 3.99 -4.98 -5.20
N CYS A 284 3.77 -5.22 -3.91
CA CYS A 284 3.47 -6.56 -3.39
C CYS A 284 2.10 -7.10 -3.87
N THR A 285 1.25 -6.24 -4.41
CA THR A 285 -0.06 -6.61 -5.00
C THR A 285 0.00 -6.87 -6.49
N ALA A 286 1.09 -6.50 -7.19
CA ALA A 286 1.23 -6.66 -8.63
C ALA A 286 1.31 -8.14 -9.02
N GLU A 287 0.83 -8.48 -10.21
CA GLU A 287 0.85 -9.81 -10.79
C GLU A 287 2.28 -10.38 -10.82
N LYS A 288 2.51 -11.52 -10.20
CA LYS A 288 3.84 -12.16 -10.14
C LYS A 288 3.96 -13.38 -11.03
N GLU A 289 2.87 -14.11 -11.22
CA GLU A 289 2.79 -15.24 -12.15
C GLU A 289 1.39 -15.33 -12.74
N VAL A 290 1.32 -15.86 -13.98
CA VAL A 290 0.06 -16.17 -14.65
C VAL A 290 -0.06 -17.67 -14.86
N ILE A 291 -1.19 -18.24 -14.45
CA ILE A 291 -1.53 -19.63 -14.61
C ILE A 291 -2.70 -19.72 -15.57
N VAL A 292 -2.42 -20.18 -16.77
CA VAL A 292 -3.39 -20.27 -17.87
C VAL A 292 -3.91 -21.71 -17.97
N THR A 293 -5.23 -21.90 -18.15
CA THR A 293 -5.73 -23.24 -18.51
C THR A 293 -5.23 -23.66 -19.89
N ALA A 294 -5.05 -24.97 -20.11
CA ALA A 294 -4.62 -25.49 -21.42
C ALA A 294 -5.56 -25.02 -22.57
N ALA A 295 -6.85 -24.89 -22.31
CA ALA A 295 -7.84 -24.42 -23.26
C ALA A 295 -7.74 -22.92 -23.61
N ALA A 296 -7.16 -22.10 -22.68
CA ALA A 296 -6.96 -20.66 -22.89
C ALA A 296 -5.57 -20.30 -23.42
N ARG A 297 -4.60 -21.22 -23.32
CA ARG A 297 -3.17 -21.00 -23.53
C ARG A 297 -2.84 -20.22 -24.81
N ASP A 298 -3.20 -20.76 -25.95
CA ASP A 298 -2.77 -20.18 -27.24
C ASP A 298 -3.37 -18.78 -27.43
N ARG A 299 -4.65 -18.60 -27.08
CA ARG A 299 -5.30 -17.26 -27.13
C ARG A 299 -4.63 -16.25 -26.22
N PHE A 300 -4.21 -16.66 -25.03
CA PHE A 300 -3.54 -15.77 -24.07
C PHE A 300 -2.13 -15.41 -24.55
N LEU A 301 -1.33 -16.41 -24.96
CA LEU A 301 0.03 -16.18 -25.44
C LEU A 301 0.05 -15.31 -26.70
N ASP A 302 -0.88 -15.54 -27.63
CA ASP A 302 -1.01 -14.71 -28.84
C ASP A 302 -1.38 -13.26 -28.48
N ALA A 303 -2.28 -13.05 -27.52
CA ALA A 303 -2.63 -11.71 -27.06
C ALA A 303 -1.44 -11.01 -26.36
N MET A 304 -0.62 -11.75 -25.60
CA MET A 304 0.63 -11.22 -25.01
C MET A 304 1.65 -10.79 -26.09
N ARG A 305 1.83 -11.60 -27.15
CA ARG A 305 2.74 -11.30 -28.27
C ARG A 305 2.31 -10.11 -29.11
N GLN A 306 1.01 -9.86 -29.22
CA GLN A 306 0.46 -8.74 -29.99
C GLN A 306 0.58 -7.39 -29.27
N ASP A 307 0.82 -7.37 -27.98
CA ASP A 307 0.96 -6.13 -27.23
C ASP A 307 2.41 -5.65 -27.24
N PRO A 308 2.72 -4.46 -27.81
CA PRO A 308 4.09 -3.98 -27.93
C PRO A 308 4.78 -3.69 -26.59
N ARG A 309 4.01 -3.61 -25.52
CA ARG A 309 4.53 -3.38 -24.17
C ARG A 309 5.13 -4.65 -23.55
N ALA A 310 4.87 -5.83 -24.12
CA ALA A 310 5.33 -7.12 -23.62
C ALA A 310 6.34 -7.76 -24.59
N PHE A 311 7.48 -8.17 -24.08
CA PHE A 311 8.53 -8.82 -24.86
C PHE A 311 8.76 -10.26 -24.37
N GLU A 312 8.58 -11.22 -25.27
CA GLU A 312 8.76 -12.65 -24.99
C GLU A 312 10.25 -13.05 -25.00
N LEU A 313 10.70 -13.70 -23.92
CA LEU A 313 12.03 -14.28 -23.85
C LEU A 313 12.03 -15.75 -24.30
N ASN A 314 13.07 -16.17 -24.99
CA ASN A 314 13.30 -17.59 -25.23
C ASN A 314 13.90 -18.29 -24.01
N ALA A 315 13.98 -19.64 -24.02
CA ALA A 315 14.46 -20.43 -22.89
C ALA A 315 15.90 -20.06 -22.48
N ALA A 316 16.80 -19.84 -23.44
CA ALA A 316 18.20 -19.50 -23.14
C ALA A 316 18.33 -18.10 -22.49
N GLN A 317 17.59 -17.11 -22.97
CA GLN A 317 17.52 -15.76 -22.40
C GLN A 317 16.92 -15.80 -20.98
N THR A 318 15.88 -16.61 -20.80
CA THR A 318 15.23 -16.81 -19.50
C THR A 318 16.20 -17.37 -18.46
N GLU A 319 16.91 -18.44 -18.79
CA GLU A 319 17.91 -19.03 -17.90
C GLU A 319 19.04 -18.06 -17.53
N GLN A 320 19.50 -17.27 -18.49
CA GLN A 320 20.51 -16.23 -18.23
C GLN A 320 19.97 -15.15 -17.28
N LEU A 321 18.74 -14.69 -17.52
CA LEU A 321 18.13 -13.64 -16.70
C LEU A 321 17.82 -14.14 -15.29
N VAL A 322 17.28 -15.35 -15.14
CA VAL A 322 17.00 -15.96 -13.83
C VAL A 322 18.28 -16.07 -12.98
N LYS A 323 19.39 -16.56 -13.56
CA LYS A 323 20.69 -16.63 -12.88
C LYS A 323 21.21 -15.26 -12.43
N LEU A 324 20.91 -14.21 -13.20
CA LEU A 324 21.31 -12.84 -12.91
C LEU A 324 20.49 -12.23 -11.76
N VAL A 325 19.17 -12.47 -11.74
CA VAL A 325 18.25 -11.73 -10.88
C VAL A 325 17.79 -12.51 -9.63
N ILE A 326 17.79 -13.84 -9.64
CA ILE A 326 17.42 -14.68 -8.50
C ILE A 326 18.66 -15.41 -7.96
N LYS A 327 19.11 -15.02 -6.76
CA LYS A 327 20.23 -15.68 -6.07
C LYS A 327 19.80 -16.94 -5.34
N VAL A 328 18.64 -16.87 -4.68
CA VAL A 328 17.97 -17.98 -3.99
C VAL A 328 16.48 -17.83 -4.20
N GLY A 329 15.80 -18.88 -4.62
CA GLY A 329 14.35 -18.83 -4.87
C GLY A 329 13.81 -20.19 -5.33
N GLY A 330 12.54 -20.22 -5.72
CA GLY A 330 11.88 -21.40 -6.21
C GLY A 330 11.01 -22.10 -5.17
N ARG A 331 10.42 -23.21 -5.58
CA ARG A 331 9.42 -23.94 -4.80
C ARG A 331 9.93 -24.34 -3.41
N GLY A 332 9.19 -23.97 -2.37
CA GLY A 332 9.53 -24.26 -0.97
C GLY A 332 10.61 -23.36 -0.36
N CYS A 333 11.12 -22.37 -1.10
CA CYS A 333 12.04 -21.37 -0.55
C CYS A 333 11.27 -20.41 0.39
N LYS A 334 11.67 -20.36 1.65
CA LYS A 334 11.02 -19.48 2.65
C LYS A 334 11.56 -18.05 2.65
N ASP A 335 12.84 -17.90 2.31
CA ASP A 335 13.55 -16.63 2.34
C ASP A 335 14.26 -16.41 0.99
N PRO A 336 13.53 -16.01 -0.06
CA PRO A 336 14.10 -15.77 -1.37
C PRO A 336 15.08 -14.59 -1.35
N ILE A 337 16.16 -14.68 -2.11
CA ILE A 337 17.17 -13.63 -2.23
C ILE A 337 17.27 -13.19 -3.68
N LEU A 338 16.85 -11.98 -3.96
CA LEU A 338 16.97 -11.34 -5.26
C LEU A 338 18.29 -10.56 -5.38
N ASN A 339 18.73 -10.35 -6.61
CA ASN A 339 19.78 -9.39 -6.89
C ASN A 339 19.23 -7.96 -6.82
N ARG A 340 19.61 -7.23 -5.78
CA ARG A 340 19.11 -5.88 -5.49
C ARG A 340 19.36 -4.87 -6.60
N ASP A 341 20.39 -5.09 -7.43
CA ASP A 341 20.71 -4.18 -8.54
C ASP A 341 19.64 -4.17 -9.64
N TYR A 342 18.79 -5.20 -9.69
CA TYR A 342 17.71 -5.35 -10.67
C TYR A 342 16.31 -5.14 -10.11
N VAL A 343 16.13 -5.08 -8.80
CA VAL A 343 14.83 -4.81 -8.17
C VAL A 343 14.30 -3.44 -8.60
N GLY A 344 13.11 -3.42 -9.16
CA GLY A 344 12.44 -2.20 -9.59
C GLY A 344 13.06 -1.52 -10.82
N LYS A 345 13.98 -2.17 -11.54
CA LYS A 345 14.56 -1.63 -12.78
C LYS A 345 13.65 -1.86 -13.97
N ASP A 346 13.79 -1.01 -15.00
CA ASP A 346 13.04 -1.14 -16.25
C ASP A 346 13.35 -2.46 -16.96
N ALA A 347 12.39 -2.98 -17.73
CA ALA A 347 12.57 -4.18 -18.55
C ALA A 347 13.79 -4.11 -19.47
N SER A 348 14.09 -2.92 -20.01
CA SER A 348 15.28 -2.67 -20.83
C SER A 348 16.61 -2.85 -20.07
N VAL A 349 16.63 -2.53 -18.78
CA VAL A 349 17.82 -2.74 -17.92
C VAL A 349 18.03 -4.23 -17.66
N LEU A 350 16.95 -4.97 -17.39
CA LEU A 350 17.00 -6.42 -17.23
C LEU A 350 17.52 -7.09 -18.51
N ALA A 351 16.94 -6.73 -19.65
CA ALA A 351 17.33 -7.24 -20.97
C ALA A 351 18.81 -6.96 -21.28
N LYS A 352 19.27 -5.73 -21.04
CA LYS A 352 20.67 -5.34 -21.23
C LYS A 352 21.63 -6.15 -20.34
N GLY A 353 21.18 -6.54 -19.14
CA GLY A 353 21.96 -7.38 -18.23
C GLY A 353 22.33 -8.75 -18.78
N ILE A 354 21.60 -9.24 -19.78
CA ILE A 354 21.89 -10.48 -20.54
C ILE A 354 22.33 -10.21 -21.98
N GLY A 355 22.75 -8.98 -22.32
CA GLY A 355 23.19 -8.61 -23.66
C GLY A 355 22.07 -8.48 -24.70
N LEU A 356 20.80 -8.38 -24.27
CA LEU A 356 19.64 -8.29 -25.15
C LEU A 356 19.17 -6.83 -25.30
N SER A 357 18.87 -6.42 -26.53
CA SER A 357 18.17 -5.16 -26.84
C SER A 357 16.71 -5.45 -27.13
N ILE A 358 15.81 -4.67 -26.52
CA ILE A 358 14.36 -4.79 -26.68
C ILE A 358 13.77 -3.48 -27.24
N PRO A 359 12.58 -3.49 -27.86
CA PRO A 359 11.89 -2.27 -28.30
C PRO A 359 11.70 -1.28 -27.14
N GLY A 360 11.74 0.04 -27.44
CA GLY A 360 11.60 1.10 -26.43
C GLY A 360 10.24 1.14 -25.73
N GLU A 361 9.21 0.59 -26.36
CA GLU A 361 7.84 0.48 -25.82
C GLU A 361 7.70 -0.69 -24.82
N ALA A 362 8.60 -1.68 -24.89
CA ALA A 362 8.54 -2.86 -24.02
C ALA A 362 8.76 -2.49 -22.55
N ARG A 363 7.79 -2.81 -21.74
CA ARG A 363 7.75 -2.54 -20.30
C ARG A 363 7.76 -3.80 -19.44
N LEU A 364 7.49 -4.95 -20.05
CA LEU A 364 7.40 -6.25 -19.40
C LEU A 364 8.18 -7.28 -20.22
N LEU A 365 9.05 -8.02 -19.55
CA LEU A 365 9.59 -9.27 -20.07
C LEU A 365 8.70 -10.40 -19.59
N TRP A 366 8.39 -11.35 -20.47
CA TRP A 366 7.61 -12.50 -20.08
C TRP A 366 8.09 -13.78 -20.75
N VAL A 367 7.74 -14.93 -20.21
CA VAL A 367 8.13 -16.24 -20.70
C VAL A 367 7.16 -17.31 -20.27
N GLU A 368 6.90 -18.29 -21.15
CA GLU A 368 6.20 -19.52 -20.76
C GLU A 368 7.20 -20.49 -20.11
N VAL A 369 6.84 -20.99 -18.90
CA VAL A 369 7.70 -21.87 -18.09
C VAL A 369 6.92 -23.06 -17.51
N PRO A 370 7.60 -24.15 -17.13
CA PRO A 370 6.98 -25.23 -16.37
C PRO A 370 6.47 -24.78 -14.98
N ASN A 371 5.51 -25.51 -14.43
CA ASN A 371 4.87 -25.21 -13.14
C ASN A 371 5.83 -25.19 -11.95
N ASP A 372 6.95 -25.88 -12.02
CA ASP A 372 7.98 -25.97 -10.98
C ASP A 372 9.13 -24.97 -11.16
N HIS A 373 9.07 -24.14 -12.22
CA HIS A 373 10.10 -23.15 -12.50
C HIS A 373 10.20 -22.09 -11.38
N ALA A 374 11.42 -21.69 -11.02
CA ALA A 374 11.68 -20.80 -9.88
C ALA A 374 10.91 -19.48 -9.90
N LEU A 375 10.65 -18.91 -11.08
CA LEU A 375 9.88 -17.68 -11.24
C LEU A 375 8.44 -17.79 -10.74
N VAL A 376 7.79 -18.96 -10.85
CA VAL A 376 6.41 -19.19 -10.40
C VAL A 376 6.30 -19.11 -8.87
N TRP A 377 7.39 -19.41 -8.16
CA TRP A 377 7.43 -19.55 -6.71
C TRP A 377 8.20 -18.43 -5.99
N THR A 378 8.60 -17.39 -6.72
CA THR A 378 9.45 -16.33 -6.17
C THR A 378 8.87 -14.97 -6.53
N GLU A 379 8.59 -14.12 -5.56
CA GLU A 379 8.24 -12.72 -5.79
C GLU A 379 9.45 -11.99 -6.43
N GLN A 380 9.34 -11.61 -7.73
CA GLN A 380 10.48 -11.07 -8.47
C GLN A 380 10.78 -9.60 -8.15
N LEU A 381 9.76 -8.78 -7.86
CA LEU A 381 9.87 -7.32 -7.67
C LEU A 381 10.53 -6.61 -8.87
N MET A 382 10.28 -7.10 -10.06
CA MET A 382 10.76 -6.55 -11.34
C MET A 382 9.83 -6.96 -12.49
N PRO A 383 9.82 -6.23 -13.63
CA PRO A 383 8.93 -6.53 -14.75
C PRO A 383 9.39 -7.75 -15.56
N PHE A 384 9.36 -8.91 -14.92
CA PHE A 384 9.71 -10.21 -15.47
C PHE A 384 8.69 -11.26 -15.04
N LEU A 385 7.75 -11.58 -15.92
CA LEU A 385 6.53 -12.34 -15.63
C LEU A 385 6.60 -13.77 -16.20
N PRO A 386 6.52 -14.81 -15.37
CA PRO A 386 6.29 -16.17 -15.83
C PRO A 386 4.81 -16.39 -16.18
N VAL A 387 4.60 -17.11 -17.29
CA VAL A 387 3.32 -17.70 -17.67
C VAL A 387 3.47 -19.21 -17.59
N THR A 388 2.56 -19.89 -16.90
CA THR A 388 2.59 -21.35 -16.76
C THR A 388 1.22 -21.93 -17.09
N VAL A 389 1.17 -23.23 -17.47
CA VAL A 389 -0.04 -23.87 -17.99
C VAL A 389 -0.52 -24.95 -17.03
N ALA A 390 -1.79 -24.89 -16.67
CA ALA A 390 -2.50 -25.94 -15.95
C ALA A 390 -3.47 -26.68 -16.88
N ARG A 391 -3.69 -27.96 -16.64
CA ARG A 391 -4.56 -28.80 -17.50
C ARG A 391 -6.00 -28.29 -17.56
N ASP A 392 -6.53 -27.78 -16.45
CA ASP A 392 -7.89 -27.28 -16.29
C ASP A 392 -7.94 -26.20 -15.21
N VAL A 393 -9.13 -25.60 -15.02
CA VAL A 393 -9.32 -24.52 -14.05
C VAL A 393 -9.10 -24.95 -12.58
N ASP A 394 -9.40 -26.19 -12.25
CA ASP A 394 -9.21 -26.70 -10.91
C ASP A 394 -7.74 -26.86 -10.58
N ALA A 395 -6.97 -27.40 -11.49
CA ALA A 395 -5.52 -27.47 -11.39
C ALA A 395 -4.86 -26.07 -11.37
N ALA A 396 -5.39 -25.11 -12.13
CA ALA A 396 -4.92 -23.73 -12.14
C ALA A 396 -5.14 -23.06 -10.78
N ILE A 397 -6.32 -23.19 -10.19
CA ILE A 397 -6.64 -22.66 -8.86
C ILE A 397 -5.80 -23.34 -7.77
N ASP A 398 -5.55 -24.66 -7.89
CA ASP A 398 -4.71 -25.40 -6.94
C ASP A 398 -3.26 -24.95 -6.99
N LEU A 399 -2.72 -24.75 -8.19
CA LEU A 399 -1.38 -24.21 -8.38
C LEU A 399 -1.25 -22.78 -7.87
N ALA A 400 -2.22 -21.91 -8.17
CA ALA A 400 -2.28 -20.55 -7.68
C ALA A 400 -2.25 -20.48 -6.14
N PHE A 401 -3.05 -21.32 -5.49
CA PHE A 401 -3.07 -21.41 -4.03
C PHE A 401 -1.71 -21.84 -3.43
N GLN A 402 -1.01 -22.77 -4.10
CA GLN A 402 0.32 -23.19 -3.66
C GLN A 402 1.38 -22.12 -3.92
N ALA A 403 1.36 -21.48 -5.10
CA ALA A 403 2.34 -20.46 -5.51
C ALA A 403 2.24 -19.18 -4.67
N GLU A 404 1.03 -18.81 -4.25
CA GLU A 404 0.78 -17.69 -3.33
C GLU A 404 1.47 -17.88 -1.96
N GLY A 405 1.84 -19.11 -1.62
CA GLY A 405 2.71 -19.41 -0.48
C GLY A 405 2.10 -19.20 0.90
N GLY A 406 0.78 -18.99 1.00
CA GLY A 406 0.06 -18.78 2.27
C GLY A 406 0.16 -17.37 2.83
N HIS A 407 0.62 -16.41 2.03
CA HIS A 407 0.64 -14.98 2.39
C HIS A 407 -0.78 -14.40 2.56
N ARG A 408 -1.77 -14.96 1.85
CA ARG A 408 -3.17 -14.50 1.79
C ARG A 408 -3.27 -13.02 1.41
N HIS A 409 -2.38 -12.62 0.52
CA HIS A 409 -2.19 -11.22 0.18
C HIS A 409 -3.13 -10.79 -0.95
N THR A 410 -2.87 -11.23 -2.16
CA THR A 410 -3.58 -10.82 -3.37
C THR A 410 -3.66 -11.97 -4.35
N ALA A 411 -4.78 -12.10 -5.06
CA ALA A 411 -4.95 -12.98 -6.21
C ALA A 411 -5.92 -12.36 -7.22
N ALA A 412 -5.81 -12.75 -8.48
CA ALA A 412 -6.74 -12.33 -9.52
C ALA A 412 -7.18 -13.50 -10.41
N MET A 413 -8.36 -13.35 -11.02
CA MET A 413 -8.85 -14.30 -12.02
C MET A 413 -9.55 -13.59 -13.16
N HIS A 414 -9.18 -13.92 -14.39
CA HIS A 414 -9.88 -13.53 -15.60
C HIS A 414 -10.75 -14.68 -16.08
N SER A 415 -12.06 -14.50 -15.98
CA SER A 415 -13.07 -15.49 -16.30
C SER A 415 -14.44 -14.83 -16.42
N THR A 416 -15.32 -15.33 -17.25
CA THR A 416 -16.76 -14.99 -17.24
C THR A 416 -17.59 -16.06 -16.54
N HIS A 417 -16.98 -17.19 -16.15
CA HIS A 417 -17.65 -18.26 -15.43
C HIS A 417 -17.73 -17.95 -13.93
N VAL A 418 -18.90 -17.52 -13.46
CA VAL A 418 -19.14 -17.09 -12.05
C VAL A 418 -18.76 -18.18 -11.03
N GLY A 419 -18.99 -19.46 -11.37
CA GLY A 419 -18.62 -20.61 -10.53
C GLY A 419 -17.10 -20.69 -10.32
N ASN A 420 -16.28 -20.52 -11.35
CA ASN A 420 -14.83 -20.54 -11.29
C ASN A 420 -14.31 -19.37 -10.45
N LEU A 421 -14.83 -18.16 -10.70
CA LEU A 421 -14.50 -16.97 -9.92
C LEU A 421 -14.80 -17.15 -8.43
N THR A 422 -15.97 -17.72 -8.12
CA THR A 422 -16.38 -18.00 -6.72
C THR A 422 -15.49 -19.05 -6.08
N LYS A 423 -15.18 -20.13 -6.82
CA LYS A 423 -14.32 -21.23 -6.36
C LYS A 423 -12.92 -20.73 -5.99
N MET A 424 -12.32 -19.94 -6.88
CA MET A 424 -10.99 -19.36 -6.64
C MET A 424 -11.01 -18.41 -5.45
N ALA A 425 -11.95 -17.46 -5.37
CA ALA A 425 -12.05 -16.53 -4.28
C ALA A 425 -12.17 -17.21 -2.90
N ARG A 426 -13.00 -18.27 -2.82
CA ARG A 426 -13.17 -19.07 -1.60
C ARG A 426 -11.93 -19.86 -1.22
N LYS A 427 -11.17 -20.34 -2.21
CA LYS A 427 -9.95 -21.10 -1.95
C LYS A 427 -8.80 -20.22 -1.52
N MET A 428 -8.59 -19.10 -2.21
CA MET A 428 -7.47 -18.18 -1.97
C MET A 428 -7.59 -17.47 -0.62
N GLN A 429 -8.79 -17.00 -0.25
CA GLN A 429 -9.02 -16.23 0.98
C GLN A 429 -8.01 -15.08 1.17
N CYS A 430 -7.60 -14.46 0.08
CA CYS A 430 -6.70 -13.31 0.09
C CYS A 430 -7.41 -12.04 0.55
N SER A 431 -6.65 -11.10 1.11
CA SER A 431 -7.15 -9.76 1.46
C SER A 431 -7.65 -8.99 0.24
N ILE A 432 -7.05 -9.23 -0.93
CA ILE A 432 -7.47 -8.68 -2.21
C ILE A 432 -7.74 -9.82 -3.19
N PHE A 433 -8.95 -9.87 -3.74
CA PHE A 433 -9.29 -10.77 -4.84
C PHE A 433 -9.92 -9.95 -5.98
N VAL A 434 -9.25 -9.91 -7.13
CA VAL A 434 -9.68 -9.12 -8.28
C VAL A 434 -10.23 -10.02 -9.38
N LYS A 435 -11.32 -9.62 -9.99
CA LYS A 435 -11.98 -10.31 -11.11
C LYS A 435 -11.92 -9.43 -12.36
N ASN A 436 -11.35 -9.96 -13.46
CA ASN A 436 -11.36 -9.34 -14.78
C ASN A 436 -10.79 -7.91 -14.82
N ALA A 437 -9.73 -7.66 -14.07
CA ALA A 437 -9.01 -6.39 -14.03
C ALA A 437 -7.59 -6.61 -13.47
N PRO A 438 -6.68 -5.64 -13.67
CA PRO A 438 -5.39 -5.63 -12.98
C PRO A 438 -5.56 -5.65 -11.46
N THR A 439 -4.66 -6.33 -10.74
CA THR A 439 -4.69 -6.42 -9.27
C THR A 439 -4.72 -5.07 -8.56
N LEU A 440 -4.18 -4.04 -9.19
CA LEU A 440 -4.19 -2.64 -8.73
C LEU A 440 -5.59 -2.07 -8.48
N TYR A 441 -6.61 -2.62 -9.14
CA TYR A 441 -8.00 -2.20 -8.90
C TYR A 441 -8.45 -2.52 -7.48
N GLY A 442 -7.94 -3.61 -6.90
CA GLY A 442 -8.17 -3.94 -5.49
C GLY A 442 -7.37 -3.07 -4.50
N LEU A 443 -6.42 -2.27 -5.01
CA LEU A 443 -5.63 -1.34 -4.20
C LEU A 443 -6.19 0.11 -4.24
N GLY A 444 -7.41 0.30 -4.73
CA GLY A 444 -8.10 1.58 -4.77
C GLY A 444 -8.11 2.30 -6.12
N LEU A 445 -7.57 1.71 -7.19
CA LEU A 445 -7.78 2.23 -8.55
C LEU A 445 -9.19 1.95 -9.07
N GLY A 446 -9.82 0.88 -8.58
CA GLY A 446 -11.23 0.59 -8.80
C GLY A 446 -12.13 1.22 -7.73
N GLU A 447 -13.24 0.53 -7.39
CA GLU A 447 -14.11 0.90 -6.30
C GLU A 447 -13.46 0.60 -4.93
N GLY A 448 -13.92 1.28 -3.88
CA GLY A 448 -13.41 1.09 -2.52
C GLY A 448 -12.35 2.13 -2.13
N TYR A 449 -11.47 1.75 -1.23
CA TYR A 449 -10.45 2.63 -0.67
C TYR A 449 -9.04 2.11 -0.92
N ALA A 450 -8.05 3.01 -0.75
CA ALA A 450 -6.65 2.69 -0.93
C ALA A 450 -5.91 2.49 0.39
N THR A 451 -4.95 1.58 0.37
CA THR A 451 -3.93 1.46 1.42
C THR A 451 -2.60 0.99 0.83
N MET A 452 -1.49 1.41 1.42
CA MET A 452 -0.14 0.87 1.13
C MET A 452 0.35 -0.10 2.21
N SER A 453 -0.52 -0.45 3.15
CA SER A 453 -0.19 -1.33 4.27
C SER A 453 -1.29 -2.39 4.41
N ILE A 454 -1.06 -3.55 3.81
CA ILE A 454 -1.99 -4.67 3.79
C ILE A 454 -1.56 -5.67 4.87
N GLY A 455 -2.23 -5.61 6.02
CA GLY A 455 -1.90 -6.36 7.23
C GLY A 455 -2.26 -7.84 7.17
N THR A 456 -1.72 -8.59 6.20
CA THR A 456 -2.05 -10.01 6.02
C THR A 456 -1.51 -10.93 7.12
N PRO A 457 -0.26 -10.80 7.59
CA PRO A 457 0.26 -11.64 8.68
C PRO A 457 -0.50 -11.49 9.99
N THR A 458 -1.11 -10.33 10.26
CA THR A 458 -1.89 -10.06 11.48
C THR A 458 -3.40 -10.15 11.27
N GLY A 459 -3.86 -10.36 10.04
CA GLY A 459 -5.28 -10.52 9.72
C GLY A 459 -6.05 -9.21 9.60
N ASP A 460 -5.38 -8.06 9.65
CA ASP A 460 -6.03 -6.74 9.51
C ASP A 460 -6.49 -6.46 8.07
N GLY A 461 -5.88 -7.11 7.07
CA GLY A 461 -6.18 -6.87 5.66
C GLY A 461 -5.84 -5.44 5.23
N LEU A 462 -6.69 -4.82 4.40
CA LEU A 462 -6.51 -3.44 3.94
C LEU A 462 -6.71 -2.46 5.10
N THR A 463 -5.63 -1.86 5.58
CA THR A 463 -5.68 -0.96 6.74
C THR A 463 -6.35 0.38 6.41
N LYS A 464 -7.03 0.94 7.39
CA LYS A 464 -7.74 2.22 7.33
C LYS A 464 -7.83 2.83 8.74
N ALA A 465 -8.42 4.01 8.90
CA ALA A 465 -8.42 4.76 10.17
C ALA A 465 -8.93 3.93 11.37
N SER A 466 -10.00 3.16 11.19
CA SER A 466 -10.57 2.33 12.28
C SER A 466 -9.63 1.24 12.81
N HIS A 467 -8.61 0.81 12.04
CA HIS A 467 -7.59 -0.13 12.54
C HIS A 467 -6.64 0.52 13.54
N PHE A 468 -6.52 1.85 13.51
CA PHE A 468 -5.71 2.65 14.43
C PHE A 468 -6.53 3.25 15.58
N ALA A 469 -7.75 2.77 15.79
CA ALA A 469 -8.62 3.20 16.87
C ALA A 469 -9.19 1.98 17.62
N ARG A 470 -9.57 2.17 18.86
CA ARG A 470 -10.20 1.14 19.69
C ARG A 470 -11.65 1.53 19.98
N PRO A 471 -12.60 0.60 19.79
CA PRO A 471 -14.00 0.85 20.12
C PRO A 471 -14.16 0.93 21.66
N LEU A 472 -14.80 2.00 22.11
CA LEU A 472 -15.21 2.18 23.51
C LEU A 472 -16.72 2.07 23.61
N HIS A 473 -17.21 1.36 24.61
CA HIS A 473 -18.62 1.15 24.87
C HIS A 473 -19.05 1.99 26.07
N CYS A 474 -20.05 2.87 25.88
CA CYS A 474 -20.70 3.61 26.95
C CYS A 474 -22.14 3.14 27.08
N ALA A 475 -22.49 2.49 28.21
CA ALA A 475 -23.82 1.94 28.43
C ALA A 475 -24.59 2.82 29.43
N LEU A 476 -25.83 3.19 29.03
CA LEU A 476 -26.86 3.82 29.88
C LEU A 476 -27.98 2.81 30.11
N VAL A 477 -28.22 2.45 31.38
CA VAL A 477 -29.15 1.38 31.74
C VAL A 477 -30.47 1.98 32.25
N GLY A 478 -31.58 1.48 31.74
CA GLY A 478 -32.93 1.79 32.20
C GLY A 478 -33.55 3.07 31.65
N TYR A 479 -32.81 3.91 30.96
CA TYR A 479 -33.27 5.22 30.46
C TYR A 479 -32.80 5.46 29.04
N PHE A 480 -33.17 6.62 28.48
CA PHE A 480 -32.75 7.15 27.21
C PHE A 480 -33.42 6.54 25.96
N ARG A 481 -34.41 5.67 26.13
CA ARG A 481 -35.27 5.25 25.02
C ARG A 481 -36.40 6.29 24.83
N ILE A 482 -36.63 6.71 23.60
CA ILE A 482 -37.59 7.74 23.23
C ILE A 482 -38.77 7.22 22.37
N ALA A 483 -38.72 5.94 21.95
CA ALA A 483 -39.76 5.30 21.14
C ALA A 483 -40.06 3.88 21.62
#